data_8c91450e80be84ca26ecaabf16c79e0f
#
_entry.id   8c91450e80be84ca26ecaabf16c79e0f
#
_cell.length_a   1.000
_cell.length_b   1.000
_cell.length_c   1.000
_cell.angle_alpha   90.00
_cell.angle_beta   90.00
_cell.angle_gamma   90.00
#
_symmetry.space_group_name_H-M   'P 1'
#
loop_
_entity.id
_entity.type
_entity.pdbx_description
1 polymer ?
#
loop_
_entity_poly.entity_id
_entity_poly.type
_entity_poly.pdbx_seq_one_letter_code
_entity_poly.pdbx_strand_id
1 'polypeptide(L)'
;MYEFIKPNYKDNNIVNLMSSISNSFWKKHEYNTLKSLGSEELDSFENIVLIVVDWLGYNYLKRQENSFLLKNLDSKLTSTFLSTTPCANTVFQTGYPPQQHGLTGWTANIKEVGGITRILPFTSISGEETLSNTGFNINKIMDIDSLHNGFNWKCFTIIEEKKSKRDFIKYVAKETKIIAAKTYKDIFIELKELIKSKSKERRFIHAYMDEFDSIQHFNGVNCDKTNLLFKDIDREIQALAESAKGTNTKLIVVSDHGMIDHTKESQLWLKDIPGLEECLTIPITGEPRVVDCFVRPRKVKDFKKIMETTMSKYCWYFPWEQLINDNFYGLGEVNKKLFDRVGDYVLIMKDNYVLRDTLEAYVWEVIPQKAAHWACSDDEMLVPLVIIDCN
;
A
#
# COMPACT_ATOMS: atom_id res chain seq x y z
N MET A 1 -8.88 -19.24 14.66
CA MET A 1 -8.88 -18.83 13.24
C MET A 1 -9.40 -17.41 13.20
N TYR A 2 -8.73 -16.48 12.51
CA TYR A 2 -9.20 -15.10 12.42
C TYR A 2 -10.46 -15.02 11.55
N GLU A 3 -11.37 -14.13 11.88
CA GLU A 3 -12.62 -13.88 11.11
C GLU A 3 -12.40 -12.91 9.95
N PHE A 4 -11.15 -12.64 9.58
CA PHE A 4 -10.73 -11.72 8.55
C PHE A 4 -9.51 -12.26 7.78
N ILE A 5 -9.18 -11.64 6.65
CA ILE A 5 -8.08 -12.08 5.79
C ILE A 5 -6.73 -11.73 6.43
N LYS A 6 -5.89 -12.75 6.58
CA LYS A 6 -4.49 -12.60 6.95
C LYS A 6 -3.64 -12.54 5.67
N PRO A 7 -2.61 -11.66 5.59
CA PRO A 7 -1.69 -11.66 4.45
C PRO A 7 -0.99 -13.00 4.26
N ASN A 8 -0.90 -13.45 3.02
CA ASN A 8 -0.23 -14.72 2.69
C ASN A 8 1.18 -14.47 2.13
N TYR A 9 2.09 -13.98 2.96
CA TYR A 9 3.48 -13.72 2.56
C TYR A 9 4.27 -14.94 2.11
N LYS A 10 3.76 -16.13 2.36
CA LYS A 10 4.45 -17.38 1.99
C LYS A 10 4.40 -17.64 0.49
N ASP A 11 3.21 -17.49 -0.11
CA ASP A 11 2.99 -17.99 -1.47
C ASP A 11 2.16 -17.07 -2.38
N ASN A 12 1.40 -16.10 -1.82
CA ASN A 12 0.39 -15.38 -2.59
C ASN A 12 0.13 -13.95 -2.10
N ASN A 13 1.18 -13.15 -2.15
CA ASN A 13 1.20 -11.76 -1.68
C ASN A 13 1.93 -10.88 -2.70
N ILE A 14 1.72 -9.57 -2.65
CA ILE A 14 2.47 -8.61 -3.47
C ILE A 14 3.99 -8.70 -3.22
N VAL A 15 4.44 -9.15 -2.03
CA VAL A 15 5.86 -9.42 -1.74
C VAL A 15 6.37 -10.58 -2.60
N ASN A 16 5.56 -11.62 -2.80
CA ASN A 16 5.93 -12.76 -3.67
C ASN A 16 5.99 -12.35 -5.14
N LEU A 17 5.14 -11.41 -5.58
CA LEU A 17 5.25 -10.80 -6.90
C LEU A 17 6.58 -10.08 -7.07
N MET A 18 6.96 -9.25 -6.10
CA MET A 18 8.25 -8.55 -6.14
C MET A 18 9.44 -9.50 -6.04
N SER A 19 9.29 -10.62 -5.33
CA SER A 19 10.29 -11.70 -5.32
C SER A 19 10.46 -12.33 -6.70
N SER A 20 9.36 -12.61 -7.43
CA SER A 20 9.42 -13.12 -8.81
C SER A 20 10.16 -12.15 -9.72
N ILE A 21 9.83 -10.87 -9.65
CA ILE A 21 10.50 -9.82 -10.42
C ILE A 21 11.98 -9.73 -10.04
N SER A 22 12.32 -9.65 -8.75
CA SER A 22 13.71 -9.54 -8.28
C SER A 22 14.58 -10.71 -8.75
N ASN A 23 14.07 -11.93 -8.64
CA ASN A 23 14.81 -13.13 -9.05
C ASN A 23 15.03 -13.17 -10.57
N SER A 24 14.13 -12.63 -11.39
CA SER A 24 14.32 -12.51 -12.84
C SER A 24 15.40 -11.50 -13.22
N PHE A 25 15.81 -10.64 -12.29
CA PHE A 25 16.97 -9.75 -12.39
C PHE A 25 18.23 -10.32 -11.73
N TRP A 26 18.22 -11.64 -11.43
CA TRP A 26 19.31 -12.38 -10.79
C TRP A 26 19.66 -11.89 -9.38
N LYS A 27 18.78 -11.09 -8.77
CA LYS A 27 18.89 -10.70 -7.36
C LYS A 27 18.03 -11.62 -6.52
N LYS A 28 18.64 -12.64 -5.92
CA LYS A 28 17.95 -13.62 -5.07
C LYS A 28 17.22 -12.90 -3.93
N HIS A 29 15.90 -13.15 -3.85
CA HIS A 29 15.05 -12.65 -2.79
C HIS A 29 14.80 -13.74 -1.74
N GLU A 30 14.60 -13.38 -0.47
CA GLU A 30 14.37 -14.34 0.61
C GLU A 30 12.94 -14.91 0.63
N TYR A 31 11.97 -14.19 0.03
CA TYR A 31 10.59 -14.66 -0.12
C TYR A 31 10.44 -15.56 -1.35
N ASN A 32 9.49 -16.50 -1.27
CA ASN A 32 9.14 -17.34 -2.41
C ASN A 32 8.64 -16.51 -3.59
N THR A 33 8.90 -16.96 -4.80
CA THR A 33 8.26 -16.43 -6.02
C THR A 33 6.81 -16.87 -6.10
N LEU A 34 6.00 -16.17 -6.88
CA LEU A 34 4.66 -16.61 -7.25
C LEU A 34 4.72 -17.89 -8.09
N LYS A 35 3.79 -18.83 -7.87
CA LYS A 35 3.69 -20.03 -8.68
C LYS A 35 3.19 -19.76 -10.08
N SER A 36 2.29 -18.78 -10.23
CA SER A 36 1.71 -18.40 -11.53
C SER A 36 2.58 -17.44 -12.34
N LEU A 37 3.65 -16.90 -11.74
CA LEU A 37 4.57 -16.00 -12.40
C LEU A 37 5.99 -16.23 -11.85
N GLY A 38 6.63 -17.32 -12.32
CA GLY A 38 7.99 -17.65 -11.92
C GLY A 38 9.03 -16.71 -12.52
N SER A 39 10.20 -16.59 -11.86
CA SER A 39 11.31 -15.78 -12.38
C SER A 39 11.81 -16.22 -13.75
N GLU A 40 11.82 -17.54 -14.00
CA GLU A 40 12.27 -18.11 -15.30
C GLU A 40 11.37 -17.65 -16.46
N GLU A 41 10.07 -17.51 -16.23
CA GLU A 41 9.14 -16.97 -17.22
C GLU A 41 9.48 -15.51 -17.53
N LEU A 42 9.70 -14.71 -16.49
CA LEU A 42 10.04 -13.29 -16.63
C LEU A 42 11.40 -13.06 -17.31
N ASP A 43 12.34 -13.99 -17.17
CA ASP A 43 13.68 -13.89 -17.78
C ASP A 43 13.65 -13.77 -19.32
N SER A 44 12.62 -14.28 -19.97
CA SER A 44 12.48 -14.26 -21.42
C SER A 44 12.10 -12.88 -21.99
N PHE A 45 11.64 -11.96 -21.14
CA PHE A 45 11.15 -10.64 -21.57
C PHE A 45 12.22 -9.55 -21.52
N GLU A 46 12.24 -8.69 -22.54
CA GLU A 46 13.10 -7.49 -22.58
C GLU A 46 12.55 -6.37 -21.68
N ASN A 47 11.23 -6.27 -21.59
CA ASN A 47 10.55 -5.28 -20.76
C ASN A 47 9.61 -5.98 -19.78
N ILE A 48 9.82 -5.74 -18.49
CA ILE A 48 8.87 -6.06 -17.44
C ILE A 48 8.25 -4.74 -16.99
N VAL A 49 6.94 -4.60 -17.18
CA VAL A 49 6.17 -3.41 -16.82
C VAL A 49 5.22 -3.76 -15.70
N LEU A 50 5.43 -3.18 -14.53
CA LEU A 50 4.55 -3.27 -13.38
C LEU A 50 3.70 -2.02 -13.28
N ILE A 51 2.40 -2.16 -13.48
CA ILE A 51 1.41 -1.08 -13.36
C ILE A 51 0.65 -1.29 -12.06
N VAL A 52 0.83 -0.38 -11.12
CA VAL A 52 0.07 -0.35 -9.87
C VAL A 52 -1.08 0.63 -10.01
N VAL A 53 -2.30 0.11 -10.02
CA VAL A 53 -3.53 0.91 -10.00
C VAL A 53 -4.01 0.95 -8.55
N ASP A 54 -3.74 2.05 -7.87
CA ASP A 54 -4.09 2.24 -6.46
C ASP A 54 -5.59 2.00 -6.26
N TRP A 55 -5.95 1.08 -5.34
CA TRP A 55 -7.32 0.72 -4.99
C TRP A 55 -8.11 -0.13 -5.99
N LEU A 56 -7.48 -0.72 -6.93
CA LEU A 56 -8.16 -1.70 -7.77
C LEU A 56 -8.32 -3.03 -6.98
N GLY A 57 -9.31 -3.09 -6.09
CA GLY A 57 -9.61 -4.31 -5.34
C GLY A 57 -10.01 -5.49 -6.26
N TYR A 58 -9.63 -6.71 -5.86
CA TYR A 58 -9.98 -7.92 -6.62
C TYR A 58 -11.50 -8.08 -6.79
N ASN A 59 -12.27 -7.89 -5.71
CA ASN A 59 -13.73 -8.01 -5.75
C ASN A 59 -14.39 -6.91 -6.59
N TYR A 60 -13.81 -5.70 -6.62
CA TYR A 60 -14.25 -4.64 -7.54
C TYR A 60 -14.04 -5.06 -8.99
N LEU A 61 -12.85 -5.54 -9.35
CA LEU A 61 -12.56 -6.00 -10.72
C LEU A 61 -13.48 -7.16 -11.14
N LYS A 62 -13.79 -8.10 -10.24
CA LYS A 62 -14.69 -9.22 -10.52
C LYS A 62 -16.10 -8.79 -10.91
N ARG A 63 -16.54 -7.61 -10.49
CA ARG A 63 -17.84 -7.03 -10.86
C ARG A 63 -17.82 -6.30 -12.21
N GLN A 64 -16.64 -6.09 -12.81
CA GLN A 64 -16.48 -5.35 -14.08
C GLN A 64 -16.59 -6.28 -15.28
N GLU A 65 -17.79 -6.78 -15.56
CA GLU A 65 -18.07 -7.67 -16.69
C GLU A 65 -17.54 -7.08 -18.01
N ASN A 66 -16.95 -7.95 -18.85
CA ASN A 66 -16.41 -7.63 -20.17
C ASN A 66 -15.18 -6.67 -20.18
N SER A 67 -14.63 -6.25 -19.03
CA SER A 67 -13.41 -5.44 -19.01
C SER A 67 -12.21 -6.23 -19.56
N PHE A 68 -11.26 -5.52 -20.13
CA PHE A 68 -10.01 -6.10 -20.61
C PHE A 68 -9.19 -6.70 -19.46
N LEU A 69 -9.11 -5.99 -18.33
CA LEU A 69 -8.41 -6.47 -17.15
C LEU A 69 -9.00 -7.75 -16.59
N LEU A 70 -10.33 -7.88 -16.51
CA LEU A 70 -10.98 -9.10 -16.02
C LEU A 70 -10.72 -10.29 -16.94
N LYS A 71 -10.66 -10.10 -18.26
CA LYS A 71 -10.35 -11.15 -19.23
C LYS A 71 -8.92 -11.68 -19.10
N ASN A 72 -7.99 -10.85 -18.62
CA ASN A 72 -6.59 -11.19 -18.41
C ASN A 72 -6.24 -11.42 -16.94
N LEU A 73 -7.24 -11.55 -16.08
CA LEU A 73 -7.04 -11.82 -14.65
C LEU A 73 -6.48 -13.23 -14.47
N ASP A 74 -5.24 -13.33 -13.97
CA ASP A 74 -4.59 -14.58 -13.64
C ASP A 74 -5.07 -15.12 -12.29
N SER A 75 -4.89 -14.32 -11.24
CA SER A 75 -5.20 -14.74 -9.88
C SER A 75 -5.47 -13.54 -8.97
N LYS A 76 -5.67 -13.82 -7.69
CA LYS A 76 -5.72 -12.80 -6.63
C LYS A 76 -4.50 -12.95 -5.73
N LEU A 77 -3.99 -11.83 -5.26
CA LEU A 77 -2.96 -11.76 -4.23
C LEU A 77 -3.54 -11.14 -2.96
N THR A 78 -2.83 -11.30 -1.85
CA THR A 78 -3.07 -10.48 -0.67
C THR A 78 -2.17 -9.26 -0.68
N SER A 79 -2.69 -8.13 -0.20
CA SER A 79 -1.90 -6.96 0.15
C SER A 79 -1.11 -7.19 1.44
N THR A 80 -0.43 -6.16 1.93
CA THR A 80 0.25 -6.14 3.24
C THR A 80 -0.73 -5.94 4.39
N PHE A 81 -0.31 -6.20 5.60
CA PHE A 81 -0.90 -5.63 6.81
C PHE A 81 -0.05 -4.43 7.25
N LEU A 82 -0.53 -3.21 7.32
CA LEU A 82 -1.88 -2.77 6.93
C LEU A 82 -2.04 -2.74 5.39
N SER A 83 -3.28 -2.86 4.91
CA SER A 83 -3.64 -2.71 3.50
C SER A 83 -3.73 -1.22 3.14
N THR A 84 -2.58 -0.57 3.04
CA THR A 84 -2.45 0.88 2.87
C THR A 84 -1.29 1.25 1.96
N THR A 85 -1.44 2.36 1.25
CA THR A 85 -0.46 2.88 0.31
C THR A 85 0.97 2.96 0.86
N PRO A 86 1.24 3.50 2.09
CA PRO A 86 2.60 3.55 2.63
C PRO A 86 3.25 2.17 2.78
N CYS A 87 2.49 1.17 3.22
CA CYS A 87 3.00 -0.18 3.41
C CYS A 87 3.23 -0.88 2.07
N ALA A 88 2.21 -0.93 1.21
CA ALA A 88 2.27 -1.68 -0.04
C ALA A 88 3.17 -1.04 -1.09
N ASN A 89 3.17 0.30 -1.23
CA ASN A 89 4.09 0.96 -2.16
C ASN A 89 5.55 0.82 -1.76
N THR A 90 5.83 0.72 -0.45
CA THR A 90 7.18 0.39 -0.01
C THR A 90 7.58 -1.02 -0.46
N VAL A 91 6.64 -1.99 -0.47
CA VAL A 91 6.92 -3.32 -1.03
C VAL A 91 7.27 -3.26 -2.51
N PHE A 92 6.53 -2.52 -3.33
CA PHE A 92 6.81 -2.41 -4.77
C PHE A 92 8.18 -1.79 -5.09
N GLN A 93 8.73 -1.02 -4.16
CA GLN A 93 10.04 -0.37 -4.33
C GLN A 93 11.19 -1.12 -3.65
N THR A 94 10.92 -1.90 -2.61
CA THR A 94 11.95 -2.57 -1.80
C THR A 94 11.91 -4.09 -1.90
N GLY A 95 10.76 -4.67 -2.24
CA GLY A 95 10.51 -6.11 -2.22
C GLY A 95 10.14 -6.65 -0.85
N TYR A 96 10.20 -5.86 0.21
CA TYR A 96 10.05 -6.31 1.59
C TYR A 96 8.74 -5.83 2.23
N PRO A 97 8.12 -6.64 3.11
CA PRO A 97 6.90 -6.28 3.83
C PRO A 97 7.19 -5.37 5.05
N PRO A 98 6.13 -4.84 5.71
CA PRO A 98 6.23 -3.98 6.89
C PRO A 98 7.15 -4.51 7.99
N GLN A 99 7.24 -5.82 8.19
CA GLN A 99 8.14 -6.42 9.19
C GLN A 99 9.60 -6.05 8.97
N GLN A 100 10.03 -5.87 7.73
CA GLN A 100 11.40 -5.53 7.39
C GLN A 100 11.59 -4.04 7.06
N HIS A 101 10.66 -3.41 6.33
CA HIS A 101 10.81 -1.98 6.04
C HIS A 101 10.36 -1.05 7.18
N GLY A 102 9.63 -1.59 8.18
CA GLY A 102 9.29 -0.86 9.40
C GLY A 102 8.25 0.25 9.24
N LEU A 103 7.52 0.36 8.14
CA LEU A 103 6.42 1.32 7.95
C LEU A 103 5.09 0.63 8.21
N THR A 104 4.27 1.22 9.08
CA THR A 104 3.07 0.59 9.67
C THR A 104 1.78 1.36 9.41
N GLY A 105 1.76 2.33 8.49
CA GLY A 105 0.55 3.08 8.15
C GLY A 105 0.85 4.47 7.61
N TRP A 106 -0.20 5.24 7.41
CA TRP A 106 -0.12 6.64 7.01
C TRP A 106 0.55 7.51 8.07
N THR A 107 0.18 7.26 9.33
CA THR A 107 0.79 7.88 10.50
C THR A 107 1.52 6.85 11.34
N ALA A 108 2.68 7.19 11.85
CA ALA A 108 3.45 6.35 12.76
C ALA A 108 4.15 7.20 13.83
N ASN A 109 4.32 6.61 15.02
CA ASN A 109 5.21 7.19 16.01
C ASN A 109 6.66 6.98 15.59
N ILE A 110 7.32 8.04 15.16
CA ILE A 110 8.70 8.00 14.69
C ILE A 110 9.61 8.52 15.79
N LYS A 111 10.22 7.60 16.51
CA LYS A 111 11.11 7.88 17.64
C LYS A 111 12.26 8.82 17.26
N GLU A 112 12.82 8.65 16.06
CA GLU A 112 13.91 9.45 15.54
C GLU A 112 13.51 10.93 15.34
N VAL A 113 12.23 11.18 15.10
CA VAL A 113 11.64 12.53 14.97
C VAL A 113 11.16 13.04 16.33
N GLY A 114 10.83 12.15 17.25
CA GLY A 114 10.25 12.47 18.56
C GLY A 114 8.75 12.74 18.51
N GLY A 115 8.02 12.19 17.51
CA GLY A 115 6.59 12.42 17.38
C GLY A 115 5.92 11.68 16.25
N ILE A 116 4.61 11.88 16.14
CA ILE A 116 3.78 11.27 15.11
C ILE A 116 4.05 11.96 13.76
N THR A 117 4.35 11.14 12.77
CA THR A 117 4.76 11.56 11.42
C THR A 117 3.83 10.96 10.38
N ARG A 118 3.39 11.77 9.42
CA ARG A 118 2.77 11.30 8.17
C ARG A 118 3.87 10.83 7.23
N ILE A 119 3.85 9.56 6.87
CA ILE A 119 4.97 8.90 6.20
C ILE A 119 5.18 9.40 4.76
N LEU A 120 4.14 9.35 3.91
CA LEU A 120 4.30 9.69 2.50
C LEU A 120 4.61 11.17 2.24
N PRO A 121 3.94 12.14 2.88
CA PRO A 121 4.30 13.55 2.74
C PRO A 121 5.56 13.90 3.53
N PHE A 122 5.99 13.06 4.45
CA PHE A 122 7.11 13.25 5.36
C PHE A 122 6.96 14.53 6.20
N THR A 123 5.81 14.66 6.87
CA THR A 123 5.46 15.81 7.70
C THR A 123 5.10 15.38 9.12
N SER A 124 5.21 16.31 10.10
CA SER A 124 4.61 16.09 11.42
C SER A 124 3.08 16.01 11.29
N ILE A 125 2.43 15.29 12.21
CA ILE A 125 0.95 15.25 12.30
C ILE A 125 0.35 16.66 12.47
N SER A 126 1.05 17.57 13.14
CA SER A 126 0.63 18.94 13.45
C SER A 126 1.08 20.00 12.43
N GLY A 127 1.75 19.61 11.34
CA GLY A 127 2.31 20.55 10.36
C GLY A 127 2.27 20.03 8.94
N GLU A 128 2.37 20.96 7.97
CA GLU A 128 2.40 20.64 6.54
C GLU A 128 3.81 20.74 5.94
N GLU A 129 4.76 21.33 6.67
CA GLU A 129 6.14 21.44 6.22
C GLU A 129 6.84 20.07 6.27
N THR A 130 7.57 19.74 5.19
CA THR A 130 8.35 18.51 5.17
C THR A 130 9.46 18.53 6.21
N LEU A 131 9.64 17.42 6.92
CA LEU A 131 10.68 17.28 7.95
C LEU A 131 12.08 17.44 7.38
N SER A 132 12.29 17.22 6.09
CA SER A 132 13.58 17.49 5.44
C SER A 132 13.99 18.96 5.52
N ASN A 133 13.05 19.89 5.49
CA ASN A 133 13.33 21.33 5.66
C ASN A 133 13.78 21.67 7.07
N THR A 134 13.45 20.84 8.05
CA THR A 134 13.88 21.01 9.45
C THR A 134 15.19 20.25 9.76
N GLY A 135 15.83 19.68 8.74
CA GLY A 135 17.10 18.98 8.85
C GLY A 135 16.99 17.48 9.15
N PHE A 136 15.78 16.91 9.19
CA PHE A 136 15.61 15.47 9.28
C PHE A 136 15.86 14.82 7.93
N ASN A 137 16.63 13.74 7.93
CA ASN A 137 16.87 12.94 6.75
C ASN A 137 16.02 11.67 6.80
N ILE A 138 15.23 11.42 5.77
CA ILE A 138 14.37 10.24 5.65
C ILE A 138 15.16 8.92 5.77
N ASN A 139 16.44 8.90 5.41
CA ASN A 139 17.33 7.75 5.58
C ASN A 139 17.47 7.29 7.05
N LYS A 140 17.20 8.16 8.03
CA LYS A 140 17.20 7.78 9.45
C LYS A 140 15.95 7.01 9.85
N ILE A 141 14.86 7.23 9.11
CA ILE A 141 13.56 6.59 9.36
C ILE A 141 13.45 5.29 8.59
N MET A 142 13.93 5.30 7.35
CA MET A 142 13.97 4.14 6.46
C MET A 142 15.41 3.65 6.34
N ASP A 143 15.63 2.37 6.60
CA ASP A 143 16.95 1.71 6.58
C ASP A 143 16.97 0.48 5.66
N ILE A 144 16.00 0.38 4.78
CA ILE A 144 15.91 -0.68 3.79
C ILE A 144 16.31 -0.17 2.41
N ASP A 145 17.10 -0.98 1.70
CA ASP A 145 17.51 -0.62 0.35
C ASP A 145 16.39 -0.80 -0.68
N SER A 146 16.46 0.01 -1.74
CA SER A 146 15.65 -0.20 -2.92
C SER A 146 15.88 -1.58 -3.53
N LEU A 147 14.82 -2.22 -4.01
CA LEU A 147 14.92 -3.48 -4.76
C LEU A 147 15.86 -3.36 -5.95
N HIS A 148 15.90 -2.19 -6.58
CA HIS A 148 16.65 -1.90 -7.80
C HIS A 148 18.17 -1.73 -7.57
N ASN A 149 18.61 -1.63 -6.32
CA ASN A 149 20.02 -1.53 -5.99
C ASN A 149 20.76 -2.81 -6.44
N GLY A 150 21.74 -2.64 -7.32
CA GLY A 150 22.52 -3.74 -7.90
C GLY A 150 21.87 -4.43 -9.10
N PHE A 151 20.76 -3.94 -9.64
CA PHE A 151 20.24 -4.39 -10.93
C PHE A 151 21.16 -3.90 -12.06
N ASN A 152 21.58 -4.82 -12.93
CA ASN A 152 22.35 -4.49 -14.13
C ASN A 152 21.43 -4.02 -15.29
N TRP A 153 20.29 -3.41 -14.96
CA TRP A 153 19.25 -3.08 -15.91
C TRP A 153 18.81 -1.63 -15.76
N LYS A 154 18.08 -1.15 -16.78
CA LYS A 154 17.47 0.17 -16.69
C LYS A 154 16.15 0.10 -15.96
N CYS A 155 16.10 0.71 -14.78
CA CYS A 155 14.90 0.83 -13.99
C CYS A 155 14.27 2.22 -14.13
N PHE A 156 12.95 2.24 -14.29
CA PHE A 156 12.16 3.47 -14.41
C PHE A 156 11.02 3.46 -13.40
N THR A 157 10.75 4.63 -12.84
CA THR A 157 9.55 4.85 -12.00
C THR A 157 8.77 6.00 -12.61
N ILE A 158 7.55 5.71 -13.11
CA ILE A 158 6.63 6.70 -13.65
C ILE A 158 5.57 7.00 -12.61
N ILE A 159 5.45 8.26 -12.21
CA ILE A 159 4.57 8.68 -11.13
C ILE A 159 4.10 10.13 -11.35
N GLU A 160 2.99 10.51 -10.72
CA GLU A 160 2.50 11.89 -10.76
C GLU A 160 3.58 12.92 -10.35
N GLU A 161 3.66 14.04 -11.09
CA GLU A 161 4.69 15.08 -10.92
C GLU A 161 4.78 15.59 -9.47
N LYS A 162 3.64 15.83 -8.80
CA LYS A 162 3.63 16.31 -7.41
C LYS A 162 4.27 15.32 -6.45
N LYS A 163 4.08 14.02 -6.68
CA LYS A 163 4.62 12.94 -5.86
C LYS A 163 6.09 12.66 -6.14
N SER A 164 6.51 12.81 -7.39
CA SER A 164 7.92 12.60 -7.81
C SER A 164 8.92 13.45 -7.02
N LYS A 165 8.46 14.58 -6.46
CA LYS A 165 9.26 15.53 -5.68
C LYS A 165 9.33 15.20 -4.19
N ARG A 166 8.50 14.26 -3.69
CA ARG A 166 8.46 13.87 -2.27
C ARG A 166 9.72 13.13 -1.84
N ASP A 167 10.18 13.37 -0.63
CA ASP A 167 11.39 12.74 -0.10
C ASP A 167 11.25 11.22 0.00
N PHE A 168 10.04 10.72 0.33
CA PHE A 168 9.73 9.31 0.31
C PHE A 168 10.02 8.68 -1.06
N ILE A 169 9.49 9.25 -2.15
CA ILE A 169 9.70 8.73 -3.51
C ILE A 169 11.17 8.80 -3.91
N LYS A 170 11.84 9.92 -3.63
CA LYS A 170 13.29 10.06 -3.91
C LYS A 170 14.13 9.02 -3.17
N TYR A 171 13.69 8.62 -1.97
CA TYR A 171 14.37 7.57 -1.21
C TYR A 171 14.14 6.18 -1.78
N VAL A 172 12.87 5.76 -1.94
CA VAL A 172 12.53 4.39 -2.35
C VAL A 172 12.86 4.12 -3.83
N ALA A 173 12.80 5.13 -4.69
CA ALA A 173 13.09 5.03 -6.12
C ALA A 173 14.49 5.56 -6.50
N LYS A 174 15.39 5.71 -5.53
CA LYS A 174 16.73 6.34 -5.74
C LYS A 174 17.57 5.70 -6.84
N GLU A 175 17.37 4.40 -7.09
CA GLU A 175 18.11 3.63 -8.10
C GLU A 175 17.34 3.53 -9.43
N THR A 176 16.29 4.29 -9.61
CA THR A 176 15.50 4.32 -10.83
C THR A 176 15.55 5.70 -11.50
N LYS A 177 15.30 5.76 -12.80
CA LYS A 177 15.01 7.03 -13.47
C LYS A 177 13.56 7.40 -13.21
N ILE A 178 13.33 8.42 -12.37
CA ILE A 178 11.99 8.93 -12.10
C ILE A 178 11.51 9.75 -13.30
N ILE A 179 10.33 9.43 -13.82
CA ILE A 179 9.61 10.14 -14.87
C ILE A 179 8.35 10.73 -14.26
N ALA A 180 8.23 12.05 -14.33
CA ALA A 180 7.11 12.79 -13.77
C ALA A 180 5.99 12.94 -14.81
N ALA A 181 4.81 12.41 -14.54
CA ALA A 181 3.62 12.53 -15.37
C ALA A 181 2.64 13.55 -14.75
N LYS A 182 1.93 14.33 -15.56
CA LYS A 182 0.95 15.31 -15.05
C LYS A 182 -0.39 14.67 -14.73
N THR A 183 -0.77 13.66 -15.50
CA THR A 183 -2.02 12.92 -15.38
C THR A 183 -1.77 11.42 -15.55
N TYR A 184 -2.72 10.56 -15.14
CA TYR A 184 -2.61 9.14 -15.44
C TYR A 184 -2.52 8.82 -16.94
N LYS A 185 -3.10 9.65 -17.82
CA LYS A 185 -2.98 9.50 -19.28
C LYS A 185 -1.54 9.72 -19.75
N ASP A 186 -0.84 10.69 -19.16
CA ASP A 186 0.57 10.91 -19.46
C ASP A 186 1.42 9.71 -19.03
N ILE A 187 1.05 9.00 -17.95
CA ILE A 187 1.71 7.74 -17.56
C ILE A 187 1.66 6.72 -18.71
N PHE A 188 0.50 6.56 -19.38
CA PHE A 188 0.38 5.66 -20.53
C PHE A 188 1.15 6.14 -21.75
N ILE A 189 1.29 7.45 -21.96
CA ILE A 189 2.15 8.01 -23.03
C ILE A 189 3.61 7.62 -22.77
N GLU A 190 4.12 7.88 -21.57
CA GLU A 190 5.49 7.54 -21.18
C GLU A 190 5.77 6.02 -21.26
N LEU A 191 4.81 5.18 -20.83
CA LEU A 191 4.90 3.73 -20.97
C LEU A 191 5.04 3.31 -22.42
N LYS A 192 4.18 3.84 -23.33
CA LYS A 192 4.21 3.54 -24.76
C LYS A 192 5.55 3.97 -25.40
N GLU A 193 6.08 5.13 -25.02
CA GLU A 193 7.37 5.63 -25.50
C GLU A 193 8.54 4.75 -25.02
N LEU A 194 8.59 4.42 -23.75
CA LEU A 194 9.63 3.56 -23.18
C LEU A 194 9.63 2.18 -23.83
N ILE A 195 8.47 1.52 -23.93
CA ILE A 195 8.35 0.18 -24.48
C ILE A 195 8.79 0.13 -25.94
N LYS A 196 8.43 1.14 -26.74
CA LYS A 196 8.80 1.22 -28.17
C LYS A 196 10.23 1.69 -28.42
N SER A 197 10.85 2.33 -27.45
CA SER A 197 12.23 2.81 -27.61
C SER A 197 13.20 1.64 -27.70
N LYS A 198 14.16 1.69 -28.65
CA LYS A 198 15.20 0.67 -28.78
C LYS A 198 16.10 0.68 -27.55
N SER A 199 16.34 -0.47 -26.96
CA SER A 199 17.32 -0.66 -25.90
C SER A 199 18.08 -1.96 -26.13
N LYS A 200 19.37 -1.96 -25.81
CA LYS A 200 20.19 -3.20 -25.74
C LYS A 200 20.12 -3.88 -24.38
N GLU A 201 19.55 -3.19 -23.40
CA GLU A 201 19.44 -3.65 -22.01
C GLU A 201 17.99 -3.93 -21.70
N ARG A 202 17.76 -4.97 -20.92
CA ARG A 202 16.43 -5.27 -20.36
C ARG A 202 15.99 -4.11 -19.45
N ARG A 203 14.68 -3.97 -19.27
CA ARG A 203 14.11 -2.86 -18.51
C ARG A 203 13.07 -3.34 -17.51
N PHE A 204 13.10 -2.73 -16.33
CA PHE A 204 12.00 -2.76 -15.38
C PHE A 204 11.34 -1.39 -15.34
N ILE A 205 10.05 -1.34 -15.56
CA ILE A 205 9.28 -0.09 -15.58
C ILE A 205 8.16 -0.23 -14.56
N HIS A 206 8.24 0.53 -13.48
CA HIS A 206 7.21 0.64 -12.46
C HIS A 206 6.38 1.90 -12.72
N ALA A 207 5.07 1.77 -12.90
CA ALA A 207 4.13 2.86 -13.06
C ALA A 207 3.09 2.82 -11.94
N TYR A 208 2.86 3.96 -11.27
CA TYR A 208 1.91 4.08 -10.18
C TYR A 208 0.87 5.16 -10.46
N MET A 209 -0.42 4.79 -10.34
CA MET A 209 -1.58 5.64 -10.61
C MET A 209 -2.49 5.66 -9.39
N ASP A 210 -2.80 6.84 -8.85
CA ASP A 210 -3.63 7.03 -7.65
C ASP A 210 -4.91 7.84 -7.86
N GLU A 211 -5.22 8.24 -9.09
CA GLU A 211 -6.47 8.95 -9.35
C GLU A 211 -7.70 8.12 -8.99
N PHE A 212 -7.59 6.79 -9.11
CA PHE A 212 -8.68 5.88 -8.80
C PHE A 212 -8.96 5.83 -7.29
N ASP A 213 -7.90 5.89 -6.47
CA ASP A 213 -7.91 6.08 -5.02
C ASP A 213 -8.70 7.34 -4.63
N SER A 214 -8.25 8.47 -5.12
CA SER A 214 -8.80 9.77 -4.76
C SER A 214 -10.29 9.89 -5.07
N ILE A 215 -10.73 9.34 -6.21
CA ILE A 215 -12.14 9.38 -6.58
C ILE A 215 -12.99 8.52 -5.65
N GLN A 216 -12.52 7.33 -5.28
CA GLN A 216 -13.30 6.42 -4.42
C GLN A 216 -13.47 6.97 -3.00
N HIS A 217 -12.44 7.57 -2.42
CA HIS A 217 -12.54 8.19 -1.10
C HIS A 217 -13.74 9.14 -1.00
N PHE A 218 -13.91 10.01 -1.99
CA PHE A 218 -14.92 11.05 -1.94
C PHE A 218 -16.28 10.66 -2.53
N ASN A 219 -16.32 9.69 -3.43
CA ASN A 219 -17.54 9.35 -4.14
C ASN A 219 -18.08 7.95 -3.80
N GLY A 220 -17.28 7.07 -3.19
CA GLY A 220 -17.60 5.68 -2.89
C GLY A 220 -17.12 4.71 -3.97
N VAL A 221 -17.05 3.44 -3.60
CA VAL A 221 -16.49 2.35 -4.43
C VAL A 221 -17.34 2.10 -5.69
N ASN A 222 -18.68 2.13 -5.55
CA ASN A 222 -19.60 1.72 -6.62
C ASN A 222 -20.34 2.92 -7.25
N CYS A 223 -19.74 4.10 -7.30
CA CYS A 223 -20.37 5.25 -7.93
C CYS A 223 -20.04 5.35 -9.43
N ASP A 224 -20.88 6.11 -10.17
CA ASP A 224 -20.70 6.30 -11.61
C ASP A 224 -19.34 6.87 -11.99
N LYS A 225 -18.81 7.81 -11.18
CA LYS A 225 -17.48 8.42 -11.44
C LYS A 225 -16.36 7.39 -11.32
N THR A 226 -16.41 6.53 -10.30
CA THR A 226 -15.47 5.42 -10.12
C THR A 226 -15.54 4.46 -11.30
N ASN A 227 -16.74 4.07 -11.71
CA ASN A 227 -16.93 3.15 -12.83
C ASN A 227 -16.50 3.76 -14.17
N LEU A 228 -16.71 5.06 -14.39
CA LEU A 228 -16.24 5.74 -15.61
C LEU A 228 -14.72 5.81 -15.67
N LEU A 229 -14.06 6.17 -14.57
CA LEU A 229 -12.60 6.20 -14.52
C LEU A 229 -12.00 4.79 -14.71
N PHE A 230 -12.58 3.77 -14.08
CA PHE A 230 -12.17 2.39 -14.30
C PHE A 230 -12.21 2.01 -15.79
N LYS A 231 -13.33 2.29 -16.47
CA LYS A 231 -13.48 2.03 -17.90
C LYS A 231 -12.45 2.76 -18.77
N ASP A 232 -12.06 3.95 -18.36
CA ASP A 232 -11.02 4.72 -19.06
C ASP A 232 -9.63 4.09 -18.85
N ILE A 233 -9.27 3.73 -17.62
CA ILE A 233 -8.02 3.02 -17.29
C ILE A 233 -7.97 1.66 -18.01
N ASP A 234 -9.05 0.88 -17.99
CA ASP A 234 -9.14 -0.42 -18.67
C ASP A 234 -8.85 -0.30 -20.17
N ARG A 235 -9.43 0.74 -20.83
CA ARG A 235 -9.16 1.04 -22.25
C ARG A 235 -7.72 1.48 -22.51
N GLU A 236 -7.14 2.30 -21.63
CA GLU A 236 -5.74 2.72 -21.79
C GLU A 236 -4.78 1.54 -21.62
N ILE A 237 -5.04 0.60 -20.68
CA ILE A 237 -4.24 -0.61 -20.52
C ILE A 237 -4.41 -1.52 -21.74
N GLN A 238 -5.61 -1.69 -22.28
CA GLN A 238 -5.83 -2.43 -23.52
C GLN A 238 -5.05 -1.80 -24.69
N ALA A 239 -5.13 -0.48 -24.87
CA ALA A 239 -4.41 0.22 -25.92
C ALA A 239 -2.88 0.15 -25.75
N LEU A 240 -2.40 0.13 -24.49
CA LEU A 240 -0.98 -0.11 -24.18
C LEU A 240 -0.56 -1.52 -24.60
N ALA A 241 -1.32 -2.54 -24.22
CA ALA A 241 -1.05 -3.94 -24.58
C ALA A 241 -1.01 -4.13 -26.10
N GLU A 242 -1.98 -3.56 -26.83
CA GLU A 242 -2.01 -3.59 -28.29
C GLU A 242 -0.79 -2.89 -28.90
N SER A 243 -0.37 -1.76 -28.35
CA SER A 243 0.78 -1.00 -28.83
C SER A 243 2.13 -1.66 -28.51
N ALA A 244 2.16 -2.55 -27.51
CA ALA A 244 3.33 -3.28 -27.08
C ALA A 244 3.53 -4.61 -27.80
N LYS A 245 2.60 -5.03 -28.66
CA LYS A 245 2.75 -6.28 -29.44
C LYS A 245 4.05 -6.30 -30.23
N GLY A 246 4.78 -7.40 -30.15
CA GLY A 246 6.07 -7.60 -30.80
C GLY A 246 7.24 -6.84 -30.16
N THR A 247 7.08 -6.29 -28.98
CA THR A 247 8.16 -5.58 -28.25
C THR A 247 8.79 -6.43 -27.14
N ASN A 248 8.48 -7.71 -27.08
CA ASN A 248 8.93 -8.63 -26.03
C ASN A 248 8.70 -8.08 -24.63
N THR A 249 7.45 -7.69 -24.36
CA THR A 249 7.02 -7.04 -23.13
C THR A 249 6.05 -7.90 -22.32
N LYS A 250 6.29 -8.06 -21.02
CA LYS A 250 5.33 -8.57 -20.03
C LYS A 250 4.71 -7.40 -19.30
N LEU A 251 3.39 -7.22 -19.44
CA LEU A 251 2.62 -6.27 -18.61
C LEU A 251 2.03 -6.99 -17.41
N ILE A 252 2.26 -6.47 -16.24
CA ILE A 252 1.72 -6.94 -14.97
C ILE A 252 0.92 -5.80 -14.37
N VAL A 253 -0.38 -6.01 -14.15
CA VAL A 253 -1.24 -5.03 -13.48
C VAL A 253 -1.65 -5.58 -12.12
N VAL A 254 -1.46 -4.80 -11.09
CA VAL A 254 -1.75 -5.13 -9.69
C VAL A 254 -2.29 -3.90 -8.97
N SER A 255 -2.82 -4.07 -7.77
CA SER A 255 -3.10 -2.99 -6.85
C SER A 255 -2.30 -3.14 -5.56
N ASP A 256 -2.16 -2.07 -4.84
CA ASP A 256 -1.60 -2.04 -3.50
C ASP A 256 -2.62 -2.51 -2.44
N HIS A 257 -3.90 -2.16 -2.59
CA HIS A 257 -5.02 -2.64 -1.76
C HIS A 257 -6.36 -2.41 -2.48
N GLY A 258 -7.43 -2.88 -1.85
CA GLY A 258 -8.80 -2.57 -2.26
C GLY A 258 -9.46 -1.57 -1.31
N MET A 259 -10.82 -1.53 -1.26
CA MET A 259 -11.57 -0.55 -0.51
C MET A 259 -13.00 -1.00 -0.20
N ILE A 260 -13.56 -0.42 0.88
CA ILE A 260 -14.96 -0.59 1.26
C ILE A 260 -15.65 0.76 1.46
N ASP A 261 -16.95 0.82 1.17
CA ASP A 261 -17.78 1.96 1.52
C ASP A 261 -18.04 2.00 3.04
N HIS A 262 -18.02 3.18 3.62
CA HIS A 262 -18.42 3.40 5.00
C HIS A 262 -19.47 4.52 5.09
N THR A 263 -20.21 4.57 6.20
CA THR A 263 -21.25 5.54 6.43
C THR A 263 -20.89 6.48 7.57
N LYS A 264 -21.67 7.54 7.75
CA LYS A 264 -21.47 8.44 8.90
C LYS A 264 -21.67 7.73 10.24
N GLU A 265 -22.59 6.77 10.28
CA GLU A 265 -22.93 6.00 11.47
C GLU A 265 -21.82 4.99 11.86
N SER A 266 -20.98 4.59 10.90
CA SER A 266 -19.85 3.71 11.16
C SER A 266 -18.56 4.48 11.56
N GLN A 267 -18.63 5.81 11.66
CA GLN A 267 -17.51 6.63 12.15
C GLN A 267 -17.56 6.76 13.67
N LEU A 268 -16.52 6.29 14.32
CA LEU A 268 -16.30 6.45 15.76
C LEU A 268 -15.24 7.52 15.99
N TRP A 269 -15.42 8.31 17.02
CA TRP A 269 -14.44 9.31 17.42
C TRP A 269 -13.85 8.93 18.77
N LEU A 270 -12.52 9.00 18.90
CA LEU A 270 -11.82 8.67 20.15
C LEU A 270 -12.38 9.42 21.35
N LYS A 271 -12.66 10.72 21.20
CA LYS A 271 -13.25 11.58 22.22
C LYS A 271 -14.62 11.14 22.74
N ASP A 272 -15.37 10.37 21.92
CA ASP A 272 -16.73 9.91 22.26
C ASP A 272 -16.71 8.54 22.95
N ILE A 273 -15.53 7.94 23.16
CA ILE A 273 -15.34 6.66 23.85
C ILE A 273 -14.86 6.94 25.28
N PRO A 274 -15.75 6.82 26.29
CA PRO A 274 -15.40 7.23 27.66
C PRO A 274 -14.18 6.50 28.21
N GLY A 275 -13.17 7.26 28.64
CA GLY A 275 -11.97 6.77 29.31
C GLY A 275 -10.90 6.18 28.38
N LEU A 276 -11.15 6.08 27.08
CA LEU A 276 -10.15 5.50 26.17
C LEU A 276 -8.96 6.43 25.97
N GLU A 277 -9.19 7.72 25.74
CA GLU A 277 -8.13 8.71 25.56
C GLU A 277 -7.21 8.81 26.80
N GLU A 278 -7.75 8.75 28.01
CA GLU A 278 -6.96 8.76 29.24
C GLU A 278 -6.08 7.50 29.42
N CYS A 279 -6.40 6.42 28.69
CA CYS A 279 -5.56 5.23 28.67
C CYS A 279 -4.30 5.39 27.81
N LEU A 280 -4.26 6.35 26.89
CA LEU A 280 -3.20 6.49 25.90
C LEU A 280 -2.07 7.41 26.38
N THR A 281 -0.82 7.11 25.98
CA THR A 281 0.36 7.96 26.24
C THR A 281 0.56 9.03 25.18
N ILE A 282 0.19 8.73 23.95
CA ILE A 282 0.21 9.61 22.78
C ILE A 282 -1.10 9.39 22.01
N PRO A 283 -1.47 10.29 21.09
CA PRO A 283 -2.58 10.08 20.17
C PRO A 283 -2.46 8.75 19.42
N ILE A 284 -3.60 8.23 18.97
CA ILE A 284 -3.60 7.02 18.12
C ILE A 284 -2.81 7.25 16.83
N THR A 285 -2.20 6.18 16.31
CA THR A 285 -1.47 6.17 15.05
C THR A 285 -1.90 5.00 14.16
N GLY A 286 -1.23 4.78 13.05
CA GLY A 286 -1.61 3.78 12.07
C GLY A 286 -2.59 4.35 11.06
N GLU A 287 -3.78 3.76 11.02
CA GLU A 287 -4.85 4.08 10.07
C GLU A 287 -6.23 3.99 10.76
N PRO A 288 -7.28 4.67 10.27
CA PRO A 288 -8.59 4.66 10.91
C PRO A 288 -9.26 3.30 11.05
N ARG A 289 -8.80 2.26 10.34
CA ARG A 289 -9.31 0.90 10.44
C ARG A 289 -8.34 -0.11 11.06
N VAL A 290 -7.05 0.28 11.20
CA VAL A 290 -6.05 -0.45 11.99
C VAL A 290 -5.30 0.55 12.83
N VAL A 291 -5.64 0.62 14.09
CA VAL A 291 -5.25 1.69 15.00
C VAL A 291 -4.22 1.20 16.00
N ASP A 292 -3.08 1.86 16.05
CA ASP A 292 -2.05 1.62 17.05
C ASP A 292 -2.34 2.41 18.33
N CYS A 293 -2.39 1.71 19.46
CA CYS A 293 -2.65 2.28 20.78
C CYS A 293 -1.44 2.14 21.69
N PHE A 294 -0.80 3.24 22.05
CA PHE A 294 0.28 3.29 23.04
C PHE A 294 -0.31 3.51 24.42
N VAL A 295 -0.42 2.43 25.21
CA VAL A 295 -1.21 2.40 26.45
C VAL A 295 -0.35 2.71 27.66
N ARG A 296 -0.82 3.62 28.54
CA ARG A 296 -0.16 3.90 29.83
C ARG A 296 -0.07 2.61 30.65
N PRO A 297 1.12 2.23 31.19
CA PRO A 297 1.26 0.99 31.96
C PRO A 297 0.27 0.86 33.12
N ARG A 298 -0.09 1.97 33.78
CA ARG A 298 -1.05 1.99 34.87
C ARG A 298 -2.51 1.85 34.43
N LYS A 299 -2.78 2.01 33.13
CA LYS A 299 -4.13 2.02 32.54
C LYS A 299 -4.44 0.78 31.70
N VAL A 300 -3.55 -0.19 31.62
CA VAL A 300 -3.74 -1.42 30.84
C VAL A 300 -5.01 -2.17 31.22
N LYS A 301 -5.34 -2.24 32.53
CA LYS A 301 -6.57 -2.91 32.97
C LYS A 301 -7.83 -2.15 32.53
N ASP A 302 -7.81 -0.82 32.62
CA ASP A 302 -8.93 0.04 32.21
C ASP A 302 -9.11 -0.06 30.69
N PHE A 303 -8.01 0.01 29.93
CA PHE A 303 -8.01 -0.15 28.46
C PHE A 303 -8.65 -1.50 28.06
N LYS A 304 -8.18 -2.62 28.62
CA LYS A 304 -8.75 -3.94 28.31
C LYS A 304 -10.24 -4.01 28.62
N LYS A 305 -10.66 -3.46 29.76
CA LYS A 305 -12.08 -3.39 30.11
C LYS A 305 -12.89 -2.63 29.08
N ILE A 306 -12.41 -1.48 28.61
CA ILE A 306 -13.07 -0.68 27.55
C ILE A 306 -13.16 -1.51 26.26
N MET A 307 -12.07 -2.20 25.87
CA MET A 307 -12.06 -3.06 24.67
C MET A 307 -13.11 -4.17 24.76
N GLU A 308 -13.22 -4.83 25.93
CA GLU A 308 -14.13 -5.96 26.13
C GLU A 308 -15.60 -5.54 26.26
N THR A 309 -15.87 -4.38 26.88
CA THR A 309 -17.26 -3.96 27.18
C THR A 309 -17.83 -2.99 26.15
N THR A 310 -17.03 -2.06 25.63
CA THR A 310 -17.49 -0.96 24.78
C THR A 310 -17.10 -1.18 23.32
N MET A 311 -15.83 -1.56 23.09
CA MET A 311 -15.25 -1.64 21.75
C MET A 311 -15.40 -3.00 21.08
N SER A 312 -15.75 -4.06 21.80
CA SER A 312 -15.81 -5.44 21.29
C SER A 312 -16.75 -5.65 20.09
N LYS A 313 -17.78 -4.84 19.95
CA LYS A 313 -18.68 -4.85 18.79
C LYS A 313 -18.10 -4.15 17.55
N TYR A 314 -17.09 -3.28 17.73
CA TYR A 314 -16.55 -2.43 16.67
C TYR A 314 -15.17 -2.88 16.18
N CYS A 315 -14.39 -3.55 17.04
CA CYS A 315 -13.04 -3.99 16.69
C CYS A 315 -12.65 -5.29 17.40
N TRP A 316 -11.65 -5.95 16.83
CA TRP A 316 -10.78 -6.87 17.55
C TRP A 316 -9.58 -6.07 18.06
N TYR A 317 -8.98 -6.52 19.18
CA TYR A 317 -7.75 -5.92 19.68
C TYR A 317 -6.72 -6.99 20.00
N PHE A 318 -5.47 -6.72 19.70
CA PHE A 318 -4.35 -7.66 19.86
C PHE A 318 -3.15 -6.96 20.48
N PRO A 319 -2.42 -7.62 21.39
CA PRO A 319 -1.05 -7.21 21.69
C PRO A 319 -0.23 -7.25 20.40
N TRP A 320 0.65 -6.27 20.20
CA TRP A 320 1.46 -6.18 18.97
C TRP A 320 2.34 -7.43 18.74
N GLU A 321 2.86 -8.03 19.82
CA GLU A 321 3.68 -9.25 19.78
C GLU A 321 2.92 -10.42 19.14
N GLN A 322 1.63 -10.53 19.41
CA GLN A 322 0.81 -11.58 18.80
C GLN A 322 0.73 -11.41 17.28
N LEU A 323 0.53 -10.19 16.79
CA LEU A 323 0.44 -9.95 15.35
C LEU A 323 1.77 -10.20 14.63
N ILE A 324 2.91 -9.89 15.25
CA ILE A 324 4.24 -10.23 14.71
C ILE A 324 4.44 -11.74 14.71
N ASN A 325 4.18 -12.43 15.84
CA ASN A 325 4.33 -13.88 15.97
C ASN A 325 3.42 -14.65 15.00
N ASP A 326 2.26 -14.08 14.73
CA ASP A 326 1.31 -14.62 13.75
C ASP A 326 1.61 -14.18 12.30
N ASN A 327 2.74 -13.49 12.07
CA ASN A 327 3.20 -13.06 10.74
C ASN A 327 2.23 -12.13 10.00
N PHE A 328 1.60 -11.21 10.69
CA PHE A 328 0.75 -10.19 10.04
C PHE A 328 1.59 -9.15 9.29
N TYR A 329 2.74 -8.76 9.83
CA TYR A 329 3.61 -7.76 9.24
C TYR A 329 4.59 -8.32 8.20
N GLY A 330 4.79 -9.64 8.15
CA GLY A 330 5.73 -10.30 7.24
C GLY A 330 6.31 -11.58 7.81
N LEU A 331 7.30 -12.13 7.09
CA LEU A 331 8.14 -13.25 7.51
C LEU A 331 9.58 -12.75 7.69
N GLY A 332 10.43 -13.55 8.30
CA GLY A 332 11.86 -13.23 8.43
C GLY A 332 12.20 -12.32 9.61
N GLU A 333 13.35 -11.67 9.55
CA GLU A 333 13.85 -10.85 10.66
C GLU A 333 13.02 -9.59 10.85
N VAL A 334 12.72 -9.27 12.12
CA VAL A 334 11.92 -8.09 12.47
C VAL A 334 12.80 -6.86 12.53
N ASN A 335 12.48 -5.82 11.78
CA ASN A 335 13.11 -4.52 11.90
C ASN A 335 12.89 -3.95 13.30
N LYS A 336 13.98 -3.60 14.00
CA LYS A 336 13.91 -3.08 15.38
C LYS A 336 13.08 -1.80 15.52
N LYS A 337 13.00 -0.99 14.46
CA LYS A 337 12.18 0.23 14.44
C LYS A 337 10.69 -0.07 14.51
N LEU A 338 10.26 -1.26 14.12
CA LEU A 338 8.87 -1.69 14.22
C LEU A 338 8.37 -1.63 15.67
N PHE A 339 9.21 -1.99 16.64
CA PHE A 339 8.87 -1.99 18.07
C PHE A 339 8.55 -0.59 18.65
N ASP A 340 9.06 0.47 18.04
CA ASP A 340 8.77 1.84 18.45
C ASP A 340 7.56 2.43 17.68
N ARG A 341 7.11 1.77 16.59
CA ARG A 341 6.09 2.29 15.65
C ARG A 341 4.74 1.64 15.80
N VAL A 342 4.70 0.37 16.17
CA VAL A 342 3.46 -0.35 16.51
C VAL A 342 3.14 -0.08 17.98
N GLY A 343 1.88 0.23 18.28
CA GLY A 343 1.43 0.48 19.65
C GLY A 343 1.42 -0.79 20.52
N ASP A 344 1.28 -0.64 21.85
CA ASP A 344 1.15 -1.78 22.77
C ASP A 344 -0.01 -2.70 22.38
N TYR A 345 -1.06 -2.12 21.83
CA TYR A 345 -2.21 -2.83 21.26
C TYR A 345 -2.58 -2.27 19.91
N VAL A 346 -2.99 -3.17 19.01
CA VAL A 346 -3.48 -2.85 17.69
C VAL A 346 -4.97 -3.19 17.63
N LEU A 347 -5.78 -2.21 17.24
CA LEU A 347 -7.22 -2.41 16.98
C LEU A 347 -7.42 -2.68 15.49
N ILE A 348 -8.12 -3.75 15.14
CA ILE A 348 -8.56 -4.04 13.77
C ILE A 348 -10.07 -3.86 13.74
N MET A 349 -10.54 -2.86 12.98
CA MET A 349 -11.95 -2.51 12.94
C MET A 349 -12.77 -3.55 12.17
N LYS A 350 -13.93 -3.88 12.71
CA LYS A 350 -14.91 -4.81 12.12
C LYS A 350 -15.74 -4.11 11.06
N ASP A 351 -16.41 -4.88 10.25
CA ASP A 351 -17.35 -4.41 9.23
C ASP A 351 -16.79 -3.19 8.46
N ASN A 352 -17.50 -2.09 8.43
CA ASN A 352 -17.07 -0.83 7.83
C ASN A 352 -16.80 0.28 8.86
N TYR A 353 -16.57 -0.07 10.14
CA TYR A 353 -16.25 0.91 11.18
C TYR A 353 -14.86 1.52 10.97
N VAL A 354 -14.75 2.80 11.31
CA VAL A 354 -13.50 3.58 11.37
C VAL A 354 -13.40 4.26 12.73
N LEU A 355 -12.21 4.32 13.31
CA LEU A 355 -11.94 5.09 14.54
C LEU A 355 -11.03 6.27 14.18
N ARG A 356 -11.45 7.48 14.52
CA ARG A 356 -10.76 8.72 14.21
C ARG A 356 -10.35 9.46 15.48
N ASP A 357 -9.21 10.14 15.41
CA ASP A 357 -8.77 11.09 16.42
C ASP A 357 -9.12 12.54 15.97
N THR A 358 -9.30 13.42 16.92
CA THR A 358 -9.53 14.85 16.66
C THR A 358 -8.31 15.55 16.05
N LEU A 359 -7.10 15.02 16.27
CA LEU A 359 -5.89 15.56 15.64
C LEU A 359 -5.84 15.32 14.12
N GLU A 360 -6.49 14.25 13.65
CA GLU A 360 -6.66 13.99 12.21
C GLU A 360 -7.87 14.72 11.61
N ALA A 361 -8.81 15.13 12.47
CA ALA A 361 -10.06 15.76 12.06
C ALA A 361 -9.85 17.02 11.21
N TYR A 362 -8.79 17.77 11.45
CA TYR A 362 -8.48 18.99 10.70
C TYR A 362 -8.32 18.75 9.19
N VAL A 363 -7.94 17.54 8.79
CA VAL A 363 -7.82 17.15 7.37
C VAL A 363 -9.12 16.55 6.82
N TRP A 364 -9.90 15.84 7.65
CA TRP A 364 -11.02 15.00 7.23
C TRP A 364 -12.42 15.56 7.54
N GLU A 365 -12.54 16.53 8.47
CA GLU A 365 -13.83 17.19 8.75
C GLU A 365 -14.32 18.06 7.58
N VAL A 366 -13.39 18.55 6.76
CA VAL A 366 -13.72 19.44 5.63
C VAL A 366 -14.33 18.66 4.46
N ILE A 367 -13.97 17.39 4.28
CA ILE A 367 -14.50 16.56 3.19
C ILE A 367 -14.79 15.15 3.71
N PRO A 368 -16.07 14.80 3.94
CA PRO A 368 -16.44 13.48 4.43
C PRO A 368 -16.11 12.42 3.39
N GLN A 369 -15.22 11.50 3.75
CA GLN A 369 -14.94 10.31 2.95
C GLN A 369 -16.15 9.38 2.98
N LYS A 370 -16.43 8.73 1.84
CA LYS A 370 -17.49 7.73 1.68
C LYS A 370 -16.95 6.32 1.65
N ALA A 371 -15.67 6.16 1.42
CA ALA A 371 -15.03 4.87 1.38
C ALA A 371 -13.67 4.89 2.09
N ALA A 372 -13.28 3.74 2.60
CA ALA A 372 -12.10 3.51 3.43
C ALA A 372 -11.43 2.19 3.06
N HIS A 373 -10.18 2.07 3.46
CA HIS A 373 -9.40 0.84 3.38
C HIS A 373 -8.61 0.67 4.68
N TRP A 374 -7.50 -0.06 4.68
CA TRP A 374 -6.48 -0.19 5.73
C TRP A 374 -6.56 -1.47 6.55
N ALA A 375 -7.75 -2.14 6.62
CA ALA A 375 -7.94 -3.33 7.46
C ALA A 375 -7.84 -4.65 6.67
N CYS A 376 -8.53 -5.65 7.12
CA CYS A 376 -8.35 -7.04 6.70
C CYS A 376 -9.62 -7.66 6.08
N SER A 377 -10.58 -6.87 5.62
CA SER A 377 -11.72 -7.44 4.88
C SER A 377 -11.27 -7.94 3.50
N ASP A 378 -12.08 -8.79 2.90
CA ASP A 378 -11.83 -9.32 1.55
C ASP A 378 -11.69 -8.18 0.52
N ASP A 379 -12.54 -7.16 0.64
CA ASP A 379 -12.56 -6.02 -0.27
C ASP A 379 -11.34 -5.11 -0.12
N GLU A 380 -10.70 -5.08 1.04
CA GLU A 380 -9.50 -4.27 1.32
C GLU A 380 -8.21 -5.05 1.01
N MET A 381 -8.15 -6.32 1.41
CA MET A 381 -6.93 -7.11 1.41
C MET A 381 -6.65 -7.81 0.08
N LEU A 382 -7.70 -8.19 -0.69
CA LEU A 382 -7.52 -8.95 -1.92
C LEU A 382 -7.33 -8.00 -3.11
N VAL A 383 -6.21 -8.18 -3.81
CA VAL A 383 -5.84 -7.42 -5.00
C VAL A 383 -5.71 -8.33 -6.22
N PRO A 384 -6.03 -7.86 -7.44
CA PRO A 384 -5.89 -8.66 -8.65
C PRO A 384 -4.44 -8.78 -9.08
N LEU A 385 -4.08 -9.91 -9.66
CA LEU A 385 -2.91 -10.09 -10.51
C LEU A 385 -3.38 -10.29 -11.93
N VAL A 386 -3.11 -9.34 -12.80
CA VAL A 386 -3.43 -9.39 -14.23
C VAL A 386 -2.12 -9.49 -15.01
N ILE A 387 -2.01 -10.46 -15.91
CA ILE A 387 -0.80 -10.76 -16.69
C ILE A 387 -1.12 -10.70 -18.17
N ILE A 388 -0.33 -9.96 -18.93
CA ILE A 388 -0.53 -9.79 -20.37
C ILE A 388 0.82 -9.94 -21.09
N ASP A 389 0.89 -10.88 -22.00
CA ASP A 389 2.04 -11.09 -22.88
C ASP A 389 1.88 -10.32 -24.16
N CYS A 390 2.89 -9.48 -24.48
CA CYS A 390 2.91 -8.64 -25.66
C CYS A 390 4.01 -9.10 -26.67
N ASN A 391 4.02 -10.40 -26.94
CA ASN A 391 4.93 -11.03 -27.91
C ASN A 391 4.39 -10.93 -29.33
#